data_6b02c8f760d902e643122fa0014df0d0
#
_entry.id   6b02c8f760d902e643122fa0014df0d0
#
_cell.length_a   1.000
_cell.length_b   1.000
_cell.length_c   1.000
_cell.angle_alpha   90.00
_cell.angle_beta   90.00
_cell.angle_gamma   90.00
#
_symmetry.space_group_name_H-M   'P 1'
#
loop_
_entity.id
_entity.type
_entity.pdbx_description
1 polymer ?
#
loop_
_entity_poly.entity_id
_entity_poly.type
_entity_poly.pdbx_seq_one_letter_code
_entity_poly.pdbx_strand_id
1 'polypeptide(L)'
;GSEMCIRDRFFDTKHYLPENTEEQRKIADFLITLERRIEAQQSLVDNLKKYKRGLLRTVFSEKGSHSLLHDAVSHRIDEVCDVLSGKRIPKGETFSPRPTEYRYITVSDMGEKYISSDTLQFITSHTEKQITRYKVRNGDIIISVAGTLGKLNIITPDLDGVNLTENCDRFTNFRGINPEYLYHVLSSDLIQSQIEASKTKNGQPKLALERIRNFVVPVPHQIRQEQFVGVMNSIDKYIASQQAVLDRCCKARAGLLQQLFI
;
A
#
# COMPACT_ATOMS: atom_id res chain seq x y z
N GLY A 1 27.22 -19.97 7.22
CA GLY A 1 28.36 -19.07 7.47
C GLY A 1 27.97 -17.77 8.20
N SER A 2 26.67 -17.43 8.33
CA SER A 2 26.24 -16.16 8.92
C SER A 2 25.96 -16.19 10.43
N GLU A 3 25.59 -17.34 10.99
CA GLU A 3 25.27 -17.46 12.42
C GLU A 3 26.49 -17.40 13.34
N MET A 4 27.62 -17.88 12.89
CA MET A 4 28.89 -17.85 13.66
C MET A 4 29.42 -16.41 13.83
N CYS A 5 29.23 -15.53 12.83
CA CYS A 5 29.67 -14.12 12.90
C CYS A 5 28.88 -13.26 13.89
N ILE A 6 27.58 -13.56 14.14
CA ILE A 6 26.75 -12.81 15.10
C ILE A 6 27.12 -13.21 16.52
N ARG A 7 27.36 -14.49 16.77
CA ARG A 7 27.72 -15.02 18.09
C ARG A 7 29.08 -14.50 18.58
N ASP A 8 30.08 -14.47 17.71
CA ASP A 8 31.43 -14.00 18.05
C ASP A 8 31.45 -12.49 18.35
N ARG A 9 30.69 -11.67 17.60
CA ARG A 9 30.57 -10.23 17.87
C ARG A 9 29.86 -9.91 19.17
N PHE A 10 28.93 -10.75 19.63
CA PHE A 10 28.22 -10.53 20.88
C PHE A 10 29.14 -10.70 22.10
N PHE A 11 30.09 -11.63 22.07
CA PHE A 11 31.03 -11.85 23.16
C PHE A 11 32.20 -10.86 23.18
N ASP A 12 32.50 -10.20 22.08
CA ASP A 12 33.57 -9.18 22.00
C ASP A 12 33.10 -7.77 22.39
N THR A 13 31.81 -7.55 22.58
CA THR A 13 31.27 -6.25 23.00
C THR A 13 31.21 -6.18 24.53
N LYS A 14 31.82 -5.14 25.11
CA LYS A 14 31.68 -4.84 26.54
C LYS A 14 30.24 -4.37 26.80
N HIS A 15 29.48 -5.19 27.52
CA HIS A 15 28.14 -4.82 27.99
C HIS A 15 28.24 -4.31 29.41
N TYR A 16 27.77 -3.10 29.66
CA TYR A 16 27.62 -2.57 31.02
C TYR A 16 26.30 -3.06 31.60
N LEU A 17 26.38 -3.99 32.54
CA LEU A 17 25.22 -4.45 33.30
C LEU A 17 25.27 -3.86 34.71
N PRO A 18 24.16 -3.40 35.26
CA PRO A 18 24.10 -2.98 36.66
C PRO A 18 24.53 -4.14 37.59
N GLU A 19 25.36 -3.85 38.58
CA GLU A 19 25.83 -4.86 39.52
C GLU A 19 24.71 -5.27 40.47
N ASN A 20 23.74 -4.38 40.72
CA ASN A 20 22.62 -4.63 41.63
C ASN A 20 21.53 -5.46 40.97
N THR A 21 21.26 -6.65 41.50
CA THR A 21 20.23 -7.57 41.01
C THR A 21 18.80 -6.99 41.09
N GLU A 22 18.52 -6.08 42.03
CA GLU A 22 17.23 -5.40 42.10
C GLU A 22 17.05 -4.42 40.96
N GLU A 23 18.10 -3.72 40.60
CA GLU A 23 18.12 -2.82 39.43
C GLU A 23 17.96 -3.60 38.11
N GLN A 24 18.69 -4.71 37.96
CA GLN A 24 18.51 -5.64 36.82
C GLN A 24 17.05 -6.08 36.67
N ARG A 25 16.40 -6.45 37.79
CA ARG A 25 15.00 -6.88 37.80
C ARG A 25 14.07 -5.75 37.39
N LYS A 26 14.26 -4.53 37.90
CA LYS A 26 13.46 -3.36 37.50
C LYS A 26 13.56 -3.05 36.00
N ILE A 27 14.76 -3.12 35.45
CA ILE A 27 15.00 -2.94 34.00
C ILE A 27 14.29 -4.05 33.21
N ALA A 28 14.43 -5.29 33.62
CA ALA A 28 13.78 -6.43 32.96
C ALA A 28 12.25 -6.31 32.99
N ASP A 29 11.66 -6.02 34.15
CA ASP A 29 10.20 -5.85 34.30
C ASP A 29 9.67 -4.69 33.46
N PHE A 30 10.42 -3.59 33.37
CA PHE A 30 10.07 -2.46 32.51
C PHE A 30 10.09 -2.84 31.03
N LEU A 31 11.15 -3.50 30.56
CA LEU A 31 11.27 -3.95 29.16
C LEU A 31 10.19 -4.98 28.81
N ILE A 32 9.88 -5.93 29.70
CA ILE A 32 8.79 -6.88 29.50
C ILE A 32 7.44 -6.17 29.40
N THR A 33 7.21 -5.16 30.24
CA THR A 33 5.96 -4.37 30.19
C THR A 33 5.83 -3.59 28.89
N LEU A 34 6.93 -3.01 28.41
CA LEU A 34 6.98 -2.32 27.13
C LEU A 34 6.73 -3.26 25.95
N GLU A 35 7.33 -4.46 25.99
CA GLU A 35 7.12 -5.48 24.93
C GLU A 35 5.65 -5.93 24.88
N ARG A 36 5.04 -6.23 26.02
CA ARG A 36 3.60 -6.56 26.11
C ARG A 36 2.72 -5.44 25.53
N ARG A 37 3.08 -4.19 25.76
CA ARG A 37 2.36 -3.04 25.20
C ARG A 37 2.51 -2.97 23.68
N ILE A 38 3.70 -3.24 23.14
CA ILE A 38 3.95 -3.29 21.68
C ILE A 38 3.14 -4.42 21.05
N GLU A 39 3.16 -5.62 21.64
CA GLU A 39 2.38 -6.76 21.15
C GLU A 39 0.86 -6.50 21.16
N ALA A 40 0.34 -5.90 22.23
CA ALA A 40 -1.07 -5.54 22.33
C ALA A 40 -1.45 -4.48 21.27
N GLN A 41 -0.58 -3.48 21.04
CA GLN A 41 -0.80 -2.45 20.04
C GLN A 41 -0.74 -3.01 18.62
N GLN A 42 0.21 -3.92 18.33
CA GLN A 42 0.28 -4.63 17.06
C GLN A 42 -0.99 -5.45 16.81
N SER A 43 -1.44 -6.20 17.82
CA SER A 43 -2.68 -6.98 17.74
C SER A 43 -3.90 -6.10 17.44
N LEU A 44 -3.98 -4.91 18.05
CA LEU A 44 -5.04 -3.94 17.77
C LEU A 44 -5.03 -3.50 16.30
N VAL A 45 -3.88 -3.10 15.78
CA VAL A 45 -3.73 -2.69 14.36
C VAL A 45 -4.14 -3.83 13.43
N ASP A 46 -3.68 -5.04 13.68
CA ASP A 46 -4.01 -6.21 12.86
C ASP A 46 -5.52 -6.54 12.89
N ASN A 47 -6.15 -6.43 14.05
CA ASN A 47 -7.58 -6.63 14.21
C ASN A 47 -8.39 -5.55 13.48
N LEU A 48 -7.98 -4.29 13.52
CA LEU A 48 -8.61 -3.22 12.76
C LEU A 48 -8.50 -3.44 11.25
N LYS A 49 -7.34 -3.88 10.75
CA LYS A 49 -7.14 -4.25 9.35
C LYS A 49 -8.03 -5.45 8.95
N LYS A 50 -8.20 -6.44 9.84
CA LYS A 50 -9.13 -7.58 9.63
C LYS A 50 -10.57 -7.11 9.59
N TYR A 51 -10.97 -6.23 10.52
CA TYR A 51 -12.31 -5.64 10.57
C TYR A 51 -12.64 -4.90 9.26
N LYS A 52 -11.72 -4.05 8.78
CA LYS A 52 -11.87 -3.35 7.49
C LYS A 52 -12.12 -4.32 6.33
N ARG A 53 -11.32 -5.40 6.24
CA ARG A 53 -11.52 -6.44 5.20
C ARG A 53 -12.86 -7.15 5.34
N GLY A 54 -13.28 -7.47 6.57
CA GLY A 54 -14.59 -8.06 6.85
C GLY A 54 -15.74 -7.15 6.42
N LEU A 55 -15.63 -5.86 6.69
CA LEU A 55 -16.61 -4.86 6.27
C LEU A 55 -16.72 -4.79 4.75
N LEU A 56 -15.59 -4.74 4.03
CA LEU A 56 -15.58 -4.75 2.55
C LEU A 56 -16.27 -6.00 1.99
N ARG A 57 -16.03 -7.19 2.57
CA ARG A 57 -16.72 -8.42 2.17
C ARG A 57 -18.24 -8.34 2.36
N THR A 58 -18.68 -7.80 3.51
CA THR A 58 -20.11 -7.67 3.82
C THR A 58 -20.79 -6.67 2.87
N VAL A 59 -20.16 -5.52 2.64
CA VAL A 59 -20.71 -4.43 1.83
C VAL A 59 -20.80 -4.82 0.34
N PHE A 60 -19.85 -5.59 -0.17
CA PHE A 60 -19.83 -6.10 -1.54
C PHE A 60 -20.35 -7.55 -1.65
N SER A 61 -21.18 -8.01 -0.71
CA SER A 61 -21.85 -9.32 -0.76
C SER A 61 -23.32 -9.17 -1.11
N GLU A 62 -23.84 -10.03 -1.98
CA GLU A 62 -25.27 -10.07 -2.33
C GLU A 62 -26.20 -10.40 -1.14
N LYS A 63 -25.67 -11.04 -0.09
CA LYS A 63 -26.46 -11.56 1.05
C LYS A 63 -26.58 -10.59 2.23
N GLY A 64 -25.93 -9.42 2.18
CA GLY A 64 -25.89 -8.49 3.32
C GLY A 64 -27.02 -7.46 3.29
N SER A 65 -27.71 -7.23 4.40
CA SER A 65 -28.73 -6.17 4.54
C SER A 65 -28.18 -4.76 4.29
N HIS A 66 -26.87 -4.57 4.45
CA HIS A 66 -26.14 -3.32 4.20
C HIS A 66 -25.34 -3.34 2.90
N SER A 67 -25.65 -4.27 1.98
CA SER A 67 -24.97 -4.38 0.71
C SER A 67 -25.18 -3.13 -0.15
N LEU A 68 -24.10 -2.65 -0.74
CA LEU A 68 -24.16 -1.61 -1.78
C LEU A 68 -24.60 -2.16 -3.14
N LEU A 69 -24.68 -3.49 -3.28
CA LEU A 69 -25.05 -4.14 -4.53
C LEU A 69 -26.55 -4.04 -4.83
N HIS A 70 -27.41 -3.89 -3.81
CA HIS A 70 -28.87 -3.86 -3.99
C HIS A 70 -29.38 -2.71 -4.87
N ASP A 71 -28.72 -1.54 -4.80
CA ASP A 71 -29.12 -0.33 -5.53
C ASP A 71 -28.06 0.07 -6.58
N ALA A 72 -27.10 -0.81 -6.84
CA ALA A 72 -26.03 -0.52 -7.77
C ALA A 72 -26.34 -1.01 -9.18
N VAL A 73 -26.02 -0.19 -10.16
CA VAL A 73 -25.99 -0.59 -11.57
C VAL A 73 -24.59 -1.12 -11.88
N SER A 74 -24.55 -2.27 -12.53
CA SER A 74 -23.29 -2.87 -12.95
C SER A 74 -22.75 -2.20 -14.21
N HIS A 75 -21.53 -1.73 -14.17
CA HIS A 75 -20.83 -1.11 -15.29
C HIS A 75 -19.51 -1.79 -15.54
N ARG A 76 -19.05 -1.80 -16.78
CA ARG A 76 -17.65 -2.14 -17.10
C ARG A 76 -16.74 -0.98 -16.68
N ILE A 77 -15.50 -1.30 -16.37
CA ILE A 77 -14.50 -0.28 -15.98
C ILE A 77 -14.33 0.78 -17.05
N ASP A 78 -14.28 0.42 -18.33
CA ASP A 78 -14.09 1.37 -19.43
C ASP A 78 -15.30 2.30 -19.67
N GLU A 79 -16.47 2.00 -19.12
CA GLU A 79 -17.63 2.90 -19.12
C GLU A 79 -17.50 4.00 -18.06
N VAL A 80 -16.86 3.70 -16.93
CA VAL A 80 -16.77 4.61 -15.76
C VAL A 80 -15.43 5.31 -15.58
N CYS A 81 -14.38 4.87 -16.26
CA CYS A 81 -13.08 5.56 -16.30
C CYS A 81 -12.23 5.10 -17.49
N ASP A 82 -11.16 5.82 -17.76
CA ASP A 82 -10.16 5.40 -18.75
C ASP A 82 -9.10 4.55 -18.06
N VAL A 83 -8.66 3.48 -18.74
CA VAL A 83 -7.55 2.63 -18.27
C VAL A 83 -6.39 2.77 -19.25
N LEU A 84 -5.25 3.25 -18.74
CA LEU A 84 -4.06 3.58 -19.52
C LEU A 84 -2.82 2.91 -18.92
N SER A 85 -1.96 2.35 -19.76
CA SER A 85 -0.72 1.73 -19.29
C SER A 85 0.39 2.76 -19.04
N GLY A 86 1.28 2.43 -18.09
CA GLY A 86 2.57 3.10 -17.97
C GLY A 86 3.56 2.71 -19.06
N LYS A 87 4.80 3.18 -18.95
CA LYS A 87 5.84 2.97 -19.97
C LYS A 87 7.17 2.65 -19.32
N ARG A 88 7.85 1.65 -19.87
CA ARG A 88 9.25 1.33 -19.51
C ARG A 88 10.17 2.47 -19.87
N ILE A 89 11.22 2.65 -19.07
CA ILE A 89 12.36 3.50 -19.44
C ILE A 89 12.89 3.03 -20.80
N PRO A 90 13.11 3.94 -21.75
CA PRO A 90 13.60 3.62 -23.09
C PRO A 90 14.90 2.84 -23.07
N LYS A 91 15.10 1.99 -24.07
CA LYS A 91 16.32 1.17 -24.19
C LYS A 91 17.55 2.08 -24.26
N GLY A 92 18.54 1.80 -23.42
CA GLY A 92 19.76 2.60 -23.32
C GLY A 92 19.72 3.70 -22.24
N GLU A 93 18.52 4.02 -21.73
CA GLU A 93 18.36 4.93 -20.60
C GLU A 93 18.39 4.18 -19.26
N THR A 94 18.78 4.87 -18.21
CA THR A 94 18.84 4.35 -16.82
C THR A 94 18.25 5.37 -15.85
N PHE A 95 18.00 4.94 -14.61
CA PHE A 95 17.67 5.86 -13.53
C PHE A 95 18.82 6.83 -13.28
N SER A 96 18.47 8.08 -12.95
CA SER A 96 19.46 9.08 -12.57
C SER A 96 20.04 8.75 -11.19
N PRO A 97 21.38 8.73 -11.03
CA PRO A 97 22.00 8.51 -9.71
C PRO A 97 21.89 9.75 -8.80
N ARG A 98 21.42 10.87 -9.32
CA ARG A 98 21.21 12.12 -8.58
C ARG A 98 19.75 12.54 -8.66
N PRO A 99 19.23 13.21 -7.62
CA PRO A 99 17.91 13.80 -7.68
C PRO A 99 17.74 14.73 -8.88
N THR A 100 16.59 14.63 -9.55
CA THR A 100 16.15 15.50 -10.62
C THR A 100 14.72 15.98 -10.34
N GLU A 101 14.18 16.84 -11.20
CA GLU A 101 12.76 17.25 -11.13
C GLU A 101 11.81 16.12 -11.56
N TYR A 102 12.31 15.06 -12.21
CA TYR A 102 11.50 14.00 -12.81
C TYR A 102 11.63 12.72 -12.02
N ARG A 103 10.51 12.29 -11.44
CA ARG A 103 10.40 11.04 -10.68
C ARG A 103 9.69 9.96 -11.48
N TYR A 104 9.88 8.72 -11.07
CA TYR A 104 9.35 7.56 -11.75
C TYR A 104 8.83 6.54 -10.74
N ILE A 105 7.57 6.13 -10.88
CA ILE A 105 6.90 5.15 -10.02
C ILE A 105 7.11 3.76 -10.58
N THR A 106 7.54 2.85 -9.72
CA THR A 106 7.66 1.40 -9.99
C THR A 106 6.75 0.59 -9.06
N VAL A 107 6.61 -0.72 -9.33
CA VAL A 107 5.80 -1.61 -8.47
C VAL A 107 6.36 -1.71 -7.05
N SER A 108 7.67 -1.56 -6.86
CA SER A 108 8.30 -1.58 -5.54
C SER A 108 7.93 -0.40 -4.65
N ASP A 109 7.55 0.72 -5.25
CA ASP A 109 7.16 1.93 -4.53
C ASP A 109 5.72 1.87 -4.00
N MET A 110 4.92 0.91 -4.48
CA MET A 110 3.51 0.78 -4.10
C MET A 110 3.36 0.32 -2.64
N GLY A 111 2.70 1.15 -1.83
CA GLY A 111 2.36 0.90 -0.43
C GLY A 111 1.01 0.20 -0.22
N GLU A 112 0.38 0.38 0.95
CA GLU A 112 -0.96 -0.18 1.26
C GLU A 112 -2.08 0.56 0.51
N LYS A 113 -2.11 1.89 0.54
CA LYS A 113 -3.12 2.76 -0.13
C LYS A 113 -2.45 3.90 -0.88
N TYR A 114 -1.34 4.40 -0.38
CA TYR A 114 -0.59 5.52 -0.95
C TYR A 114 0.87 5.13 -1.17
N ILE A 115 1.54 5.87 -2.04
CA ILE A 115 2.97 5.75 -2.32
C ILE A 115 3.71 6.80 -1.48
N SER A 116 4.86 6.45 -0.91
CA SER A 116 5.77 7.44 -0.34
C SER A 116 6.59 8.08 -1.44
N SER A 117 6.59 9.41 -1.46
CA SER A 117 7.38 10.18 -2.43
C SER A 117 8.90 10.12 -2.18
N ASP A 118 9.32 9.71 -0.97
CA ASP A 118 10.72 9.79 -0.53
C ASP A 118 11.61 8.70 -1.15
N THR A 119 11.02 7.61 -1.64
CA THR A 119 11.74 6.43 -2.16
C THR A 119 11.77 6.32 -3.67
N LEU A 120 11.13 7.25 -4.38
CA LEU A 120 10.99 7.18 -5.83
C LEU A 120 12.34 7.33 -6.55
N GLN A 121 12.48 6.61 -7.65
CA GLN A 121 13.62 6.75 -8.55
C GLN A 121 13.52 8.05 -9.36
N PHE A 122 14.66 8.57 -9.79
CA PHE A 122 14.76 9.76 -10.64
C PHE A 122 15.12 9.37 -12.05
N ILE A 123 14.58 10.10 -13.03
CA ILE A 123 14.91 9.98 -14.46
C ILE A 123 15.46 11.30 -14.99
N THR A 124 16.17 11.24 -16.11
CA THR A 124 16.71 12.42 -16.76
C THR A 124 15.63 13.18 -17.51
N SER A 125 15.83 14.47 -17.79
CA SER A 125 14.96 15.27 -18.67
C SER A 125 14.85 14.66 -20.08
N HIS A 126 15.92 14.02 -20.58
CA HIS A 126 15.91 13.34 -21.86
C HIS A 126 14.96 12.13 -21.85
N THR A 127 15.05 11.29 -20.82
CA THR A 127 14.15 10.14 -20.61
C THR A 127 12.70 10.61 -20.47
N GLU A 128 12.46 11.65 -19.66
CA GLU A 128 11.12 12.19 -19.41
C GLU A 128 10.45 12.64 -20.72
N LYS A 129 11.14 13.36 -21.59
CA LYS A 129 10.60 13.81 -22.89
C LYS A 129 10.12 12.67 -23.77
N GLN A 130 10.77 11.50 -23.69
CA GLN A 130 10.37 10.31 -24.47
C GLN A 130 9.11 9.62 -23.92
N ILE A 131 8.84 9.76 -22.61
CA ILE A 131 7.74 9.08 -21.93
C ILE A 131 6.74 10.06 -21.29
N THR A 132 6.70 11.30 -21.69
CA THR A 132 5.89 12.38 -21.09
C THR A 132 4.38 12.09 -21.07
N ARG A 133 3.87 11.22 -21.97
CA ARG A 133 2.45 10.83 -22.03
C ARG A 133 2.03 9.87 -20.92
N TYR A 134 3.00 9.27 -20.22
CA TYR A 134 2.76 8.18 -19.26
C TYR A 134 2.88 8.68 -17.81
N LYS A 135 2.33 9.86 -17.56
CA LYS A 135 2.29 10.51 -16.25
C LYS A 135 0.99 10.19 -15.53
N VAL A 136 1.07 10.03 -14.23
CA VAL A 136 -0.10 9.95 -13.35
C VAL A 136 -0.59 11.35 -12.98
N ARG A 137 -1.85 11.45 -12.55
CA ARG A 137 -2.48 12.68 -12.06
C ARG A 137 -2.98 12.46 -10.64
N ASN A 138 -3.04 13.54 -9.87
CA ASN A 138 -3.67 13.50 -8.57
C ASN A 138 -5.07 12.88 -8.64
N GLY A 139 -5.35 11.94 -7.75
CA GLY A 139 -6.61 11.19 -7.71
C GLY A 139 -6.69 9.99 -8.66
N ASP A 140 -5.72 9.79 -9.57
CA ASP A 140 -5.63 8.55 -10.34
C ASP A 140 -5.47 7.35 -9.39
N ILE A 141 -5.99 6.20 -9.81
CA ILE A 141 -5.72 4.92 -9.15
C ILE A 141 -4.74 4.16 -10.03
N ILE A 142 -3.70 3.58 -9.46
CA ILE A 142 -2.80 2.68 -10.18
C ILE A 142 -2.96 1.26 -9.70
N ILE A 143 -2.77 0.30 -10.63
CA ILE A 143 -2.81 -1.13 -10.38
C ILE A 143 -1.57 -1.81 -10.93
N SER A 144 -0.94 -2.68 -10.16
CA SER A 144 0.17 -3.49 -10.66
C SER A 144 -0.32 -4.62 -11.56
N VAL A 145 0.29 -4.72 -12.77
CA VAL A 145 -0.11 -5.67 -13.82
C VAL A 145 0.96 -6.70 -14.15
N ALA A 146 2.13 -6.63 -13.52
CA ALA A 146 3.20 -7.62 -13.65
C ALA A 146 3.93 -7.80 -12.32
N GLY A 147 4.47 -8.99 -12.09
CA GLY A 147 5.05 -9.37 -10.81
C GLY A 147 3.98 -9.65 -9.76
N THR A 148 3.84 -8.80 -8.77
CA THR A 148 2.71 -8.85 -7.82
C THR A 148 1.49 -8.21 -8.48
N LEU A 149 0.51 -9.01 -8.89
CA LEU A 149 -0.70 -8.51 -9.57
C LEU A 149 -1.70 -7.93 -8.57
N GLY A 150 -2.43 -6.89 -9.01
CA GLY A 150 -3.61 -6.38 -8.31
C GLY A 150 -3.31 -5.47 -7.12
N LYS A 151 -2.06 -5.08 -6.89
CA LYS A 151 -1.70 -4.07 -5.90
C LYS A 151 -2.23 -2.71 -6.36
N LEU A 152 -2.85 -1.96 -5.46
CA LEU A 152 -3.55 -0.71 -5.79
C LEU A 152 -3.02 0.44 -4.95
N ASN A 153 -2.86 1.63 -5.57
CA ASN A 153 -2.59 2.87 -4.85
C ASN A 153 -3.38 4.03 -5.46
N ILE A 154 -3.70 5.01 -4.63
CA ILE A 154 -4.24 6.30 -5.04
C ILE A 154 -3.08 7.30 -5.14
N ILE A 155 -3.05 8.06 -6.21
CA ILE A 155 -2.04 9.09 -6.46
C ILE A 155 -2.40 10.34 -5.67
N THR A 156 -1.47 10.80 -4.86
CA THR A 156 -1.57 12.00 -4.01
C THR A 156 -1.09 13.26 -4.76
N PRO A 157 -1.43 14.48 -4.31
CA PRO A 157 -1.05 15.72 -4.99
C PRO A 157 0.46 15.89 -5.23
N ASP A 158 1.30 15.39 -4.32
CA ASP A 158 2.76 15.45 -4.43
C ASP A 158 3.35 14.52 -5.50
N LEU A 159 2.53 13.59 -6.01
CA LEU A 159 2.88 12.67 -7.10
C LEU A 159 2.27 13.08 -8.45
N ASP A 160 1.58 14.21 -8.52
CA ASP A 160 1.02 14.71 -9.77
C ASP A 160 2.11 14.93 -10.82
N GLY A 161 1.91 14.43 -12.03
CA GLY A 161 2.88 14.55 -13.13
C GLY A 161 4.07 13.58 -13.08
N VAL A 162 4.12 12.62 -12.14
CA VAL A 162 5.16 11.60 -12.08
C VAL A 162 4.94 10.53 -13.15
N ASN A 163 6.02 10.02 -13.75
CA ASN A 163 5.96 8.96 -14.77
C ASN A 163 5.69 7.59 -14.12
N LEU A 164 4.95 6.73 -14.85
CA LEU A 164 4.53 5.40 -14.41
C LEU A 164 5.19 4.28 -15.22
N THR A 165 5.64 3.22 -14.54
CA THR A 165 6.21 2.01 -15.13
C THR A 165 5.20 1.23 -15.98
N GLU A 166 5.67 0.48 -16.99
CA GLU A 166 4.86 -0.45 -17.81
C GLU A 166 4.28 -1.64 -17.02
N ASN A 167 4.75 -1.83 -15.79
CA ASN A 167 4.26 -2.88 -14.89
C ASN A 167 3.06 -2.43 -14.06
N CYS A 168 2.59 -1.20 -14.29
CA CYS A 168 1.38 -0.64 -13.72
C CYS A 168 0.50 -0.03 -14.80
N ASP A 169 -0.82 -0.18 -14.63
CA ASP A 169 -1.83 0.58 -15.36
C ASP A 169 -2.47 1.59 -14.42
N ARG A 170 -3.08 2.65 -14.98
CA ARG A 170 -3.77 3.70 -14.22
C ARG A 170 -5.21 3.85 -14.66
N PHE A 171 -6.09 4.10 -13.71
CA PHE A 171 -7.47 4.51 -13.90
C PHE A 171 -7.54 6.03 -13.75
N THR A 172 -8.13 6.70 -14.72
CA THR A 172 -8.20 8.16 -14.79
C THR A 172 -9.50 8.61 -15.47
N ASN A 173 -9.79 9.91 -15.47
CA ASN A 173 -10.99 10.46 -16.13
C ASN A 173 -12.28 9.78 -15.68
N PHE A 174 -12.54 9.74 -14.37
CA PHE A 174 -13.68 9.07 -13.76
C PHE A 174 -15.01 9.73 -14.18
N ARG A 175 -16.02 8.90 -14.46
CA ARG A 175 -17.35 9.29 -14.94
C ARG A 175 -18.44 8.64 -14.06
N GLY A 176 -19.14 9.43 -13.25
CA GLY A 176 -20.24 8.95 -12.39
C GLY A 176 -19.82 8.01 -11.27
N ILE A 177 -18.53 7.81 -11.07
CA ILE A 177 -17.94 7.01 -9.99
C ILE A 177 -16.93 7.82 -9.17
N ASN A 178 -17.02 7.71 -7.86
CA ASN A 178 -16.04 8.31 -6.96
C ASN A 178 -14.74 7.49 -7.00
N PRO A 179 -13.56 8.09 -7.22
CA PRO A 179 -12.29 7.37 -7.32
C PRO A 179 -11.97 6.54 -6.07
N GLU A 180 -12.19 7.06 -4.87
CA GLU A 180 -11.94 6.31 -3.63
C GLU A 180 -12.91 5.15 -3.47
N TYR A 181 -14.19 5.32 -3.89
CA TYR A 181 -15.13 4.22 -3.94
C TYR A 181 -14.63 3.11 -4.88
N LEU A 182 -14.20 3.48 -6.11
CA LEU A 182 -13.65 2.53 -7.07
C LEU A 182 -12.41 1.82 -6.52
N TYR A 183 -11.52 2.55 -5.85
CA TYR A 183 -10.35 1.94 -5.16
C TYR A 183 -10.78 0.81 -4.21
N HIS A 184 -11.83 1.02 -3.42
CA HIS A 184 -12.33 0.00 -2.50
C HIS A 184 -12.99 -1.17 -3.21
N VAL A 185 -13.75 -0.93 -4.29
CA VAL A 185 -14.30 -2.00 -5.15
C VAL A 185 -13.17 -2.84 -5.74
N LEU A 186 -12.16 -2.20 -6.32
CA LEU A 186 -10.99 -2.89 -6.89
C LEU A 186 -10.19 -3.67 -5.85
N SER A 187 -10.15 -3.18 -4.60
CA SER A 187 -9.48 -3.83 -3.47
C SER A 187 -10.29 -4.97 -2.85
N SER A 188 -11.58 -5.10 -3.17
CA SER A 188 -12.47 -6.12 -2.62
C SER A 188 -12.27 -7.48 -3.27
N ASP A 189 -12.75 -8.53 -2.58
CA ASP A 189 -12.71 -9.90 -3.11
C ASP A 189 -13.48 -10.03 -4.45
N LEU A 190 -14.44 -9.12 -4.72
CA LEU A 190 -15.19 -9.07 -5.97
C LEU A 190 -14.28 -8.97 -7.19
N ILE A 191 -13.25 -8.14 -7.14
CA ILE A 191 -12.30 -7.93 -8.23
C ILE A 191 -11.01 -8.73 -8.01
N GLN A 192 -10.51 -8.80 -6.78
CA GLN A 192 -9.25 -9.51 -6.50
C GLN A 192 -9.34 -11.01 -6.84
N SER A 193 -10.50 -11.65 -6.65
CA SER A 193 -10.70 -13.04 -7.08
C SER A 193 -10.65 -13.20 -8.61
N GLN A 194 -11.16 -12.22 -9.37
CA GLN A 194 -11.07 -12.21 -10.83
C GLN A 194 -9.62 -12.04 -11.31
N ILE A 195 -8.83 -11.20 -10.63
CA ILE A 195 -7.41 -11.03 -10.90
C ILE A 195 -6.65 -12.32 -10.60
N GLU A 196 -6.92 -12.95 -9.46
CA GLU A 196 -6.28 -14.21 -9.07
C GLU A 196 -6.59 -15.35 -10.06
N ALA A 197 -7.86 -15.48 -10.46
CA ALA A 197 -8.28 -16.46 -11.48
C ALA A 197 -7.64 -16.21 -12.84
N SER A 198 -7.11 -15.01 -13.09
CA SER A 198 -6.45 -14.66 -14.34
C SER A 198 -4.97 -15.00 -14.38
N LYS A 199 -4.39 -15.44 -13.27
CA LYS A 199 -2.99 -15.92 -13.24
C LYS A 199 -2.86 -17.20 -14.07
N THR A 200 -2.09 -17.13 -15.14
CA THR A 200 -1.79 -18.30 -15.95
C THR A 200 -0.82 -19.22 -15.22
N LYS A 201 -1.04 -20.55 -15.30
CA LYS A 201 -0.19 -21.55 -14.63
C LYS A 201 1.24 -21.61 -15.18
N ASN A 202 1.48 -21.10 -16.39
CA ASN A 202 2.75 -21.19 -17.11
C ASN A 202 3.23 -19.81 -17.54
N GLY A 203 4.23 -19.24 -16.86
CA GLY A 203 4.88 -17.98 -17.20
C GLY A 203 4.76 -16.89 -16.11
N GLN A 204 5.40 -15.74 -16.31
CA GLN A 204 5.22 -14.58 -15.43
C GLN A 204 3.77 -14.08 -15.55
N PRO A 205 3.00 -14.04 -14.45
CA PRO A 205 1.63 -13.61 -14.50
C PRO A 205 1.59 -12.13 -14.92
N LYS A 206 0.82 -11.85 -15.97
CA LYS A 206 0.57 -10.50 -16.45
C LYS A 206 -0.93 -10.28 -16.61
N LEU A 207 -1.43 -9.19 -16.04
CA LEU A 207 -2.82 -8.77 -16.18
C LEU A 207 -2.93 -7.89 -17.44
N ALA A 208 -3.65 -8.36 -18.45
CA ALA A 208 -3.82 -7.62 -19.69
C ALA A 208 -4.74 -6.41 -19.49
N LEU A 209 -4.40 -5.28 -20.10
CA LEU A 209 -5.18 -4.03 -20.07
C LEU A 209 -6.66 -4.25 -20.44
N GLU A 210 -6.89 -5.03 -21.51
CA GLU A 210 -8.25 -5.35 -21.98
C GLU A 210 -9.06 -6.12 -20.94
N ARG A 211 -8.41 -6.97 -20.14
CA ARG A 211 -9.08 -7.68 -19.05
C ARG A 211 -9.51 -6.71 -17.94
N ILE A 212 -8.67 -5.73 -17.61
CA ILE A 212 -9.00 -4.70 -16.60
C ILE A 212 -10.20 -3.89 -17.08
N ARG A 213 -10.23 -3.49 -18.34
CA ARG A 213 -11.35 -2.74 -18.95
C ARG A 213 -12.67 -3.49 -18.85
N ASN A 214 -12.63 -4.81 -18.93
CA ASN A 214 -13.79 -5.69 -18.87
C ASN A 214 -14.24 -6.07 -17.45
N PHE A 215 -13.55 -5.65 -16.39
CA PHE A 215 -14.05 -5.88 -15.04
C PHE A 215 -15.40 -5.17 -14.85
N VAL A 216 -16.32 -5.86 -14.22
CA VAL A 216 -17.65 -5.33 -13.91
C VAL A 216 -17.63 -4.85 -12.47
N VAL A 217 -18.02 -3.60 -12.29
CA VAL A 217 -18.06 -2.94 -10.98
C VAL A 217 -19.46 -2.44 -10.68
N PRO A 218 -19.94 -2.58 -9.43
CA PRO A 218 -21.20 -2.02 -8.99
C PRO A 218 -21.05 -0.52 -8.77
N VAL A 219 -21.95 0.28 -9.33
CA VAL A 219 -21.98 1.74 -9.18
C VAL A 219 -23.31 2.14 -8.55
N PRO A 220 -23.39 2.30 -7.22
CA PRO A 220 -24.57 2.81 -6.55
C PRO A 220 -24.71 4.31 -6.75
N HIS A 221 -25.84 4.88 -6.35
CA HIS A 221 -26.08 6.31 -6.40
C HIS A 221 -24.95 7.09 -5.66
N GLN A 222 -24.57 8.26 -6.17
CA GLN A 222 -23.42 9.04 -5.71
C GLN A 222 -23.39 9.28 -4.19
N ILE A 223 -24.55 9.59 -3.59
CA ILE A 223 -24.64 9.81 -2.13
C ILE A 223 -24.19 8.55 -1.35
N ARG A 224 -24.52 7.35 -1.82
CA ARG A 224 -24.09 6.11 -1.17
C ARG A 224 -22.60 5.84 -1.34
N GLN A 225 -22.03 6.20 -2.50
CA GLN A 225 -20.57 6.13 -2.69
C GLN A 225 -19.87 7.05 -1.69
N GLU A 226 -20.31 8.29 -1.54
CA GLU A 226 -19.73 9.28 -0.62
C GLU A 226 -19.85 8.86 0.84
N GLN A 227 -21.02 8.37 1.27
CA GLN A 227 -21.24 7.83 2.61
C GLN A 227 -20.28 6.66 2.92
N PHE A 228 -20.18 5.71 2.00
CA PHE A 228 -19.28 4.58 2.13
C PHE A 228 -17.80 5.03 2.22
N VAL A 229 -17.38 5.91 1.35
CA VAL A 229 -16.02 6.48 1.36
C VAL A 229 -15.74 7.20 2.67
N GLY A 230 -16.70 7.97 3.19
CA GLY A 230 -16.58 8.63 4.49
C GLY A 230 -16.32 7.66 5.64
N VAL A 231 -17.04 6.53 5.68
CA VAL A 231 -16.85 5.46 6.67
C VAL A 231 -15.47 4.83 6.52
N MET A 232 -15.10 4.46 5.29
CA MET A 232 -13.81 3.80 5.02
C MET A 232 -12.62 4.71 5.37
N ASN A 233 -12.70 5.99 5.04
CA ASN A 233 -11.68 6.97 5.37
C ASN A 233 -11.55 7.19 6.89
N SER A 234 -12.66 7.12 7.64
CA SER A 234 -12.63 7.18 9.10
C SER A 234 -11.90 5.98 9.70
N ILE A 235 -12.15 4.78 9.18
CA ILE A 235 -11.44 3.55 9.58
C ILE A 235 -9.96 3.64 9.22
N ASP A 236 -9.61 4.11 8.02
CA ASP A 236 -8.23 4.26 7.58
C ASP A 236 -7.46 5.26 8.46
N LYS A 237 -8.07 6.40 8.79
CA LYS A 237 -7.48 7.38 9.74
C LYS A 237 -7.25 6.76 11.11
N TYR A 238 -8.19 5.96 11.60
CA TYR A 238 -8.04 5.30 12.89
C TYR A 238 -6.91 4.26 12.86
N ILE A 239 -6.84 3.42 11.84
CA ILE A 239 -5.74 2.47 11.64
C ILE A 239 -4.39 3.20 11.60
N ALA A 240 -4.28 4.28 10.81
CA ALA A 240 -3.06 5.07 10.71
C ALA A 240 -2.65 5.69 12.06
N SER A 241 -3.61 6.17 12.86
CA SER A 241 -3.33 6.71 14.20
C SER A 241 -2.79 5.64 15.15
N GLN A 242 -3.34 4.43 15.11
CA GLN A 242 -2.88 3.30 15.93
C GLN A 242 -1.52 2.77 15.47
N GLN A 243 -1.27 2.75 14.17
CA GLN A 243 0.05 2.42 13.61
C GLN A 243 1.12 3.41 14.08
N ALA A 244 0.83 4.71 14.06
CA ALA A 244 1.75 5.74 14.56
C ALA A 244 2.07 5.58 16.06
N VAL A 245 1.12 5.09 16.87
CA VAL A 245 1.37 4.74 18.28
C VAL A 245 2.33 3.56 18.37
N LEU A 246 2.10 2.50 17.59
CA LEU A 246 2.98 1.33 17.53
C LEU A 246 4.40 1.70 17.15
N ASP A 247 4.57 2.50 16.09
CA ASP A 247 5.88 2.94 15.60
C ASP A 247 6.64 3.75 16.66
N ARG A 248 5.93 4.62 17.41
CA ARG A 248 6.54 5.35 18.54
C ARG A 248 6.97 4.42 19.66
N CYS A 249 6.17 3.42 20.02
CA CYS A 249 6.55 2.43 21.03
C CYS A 249 7.78 1.62 20.60
N CYS A 250 7.85 1.19 19.34
CA CYS A 250 9.00 0.48 18.78
C CYS A 250 10.28 1.35 18.78
N LYS A 251 10.16 2.63 18.40
CA LYS A 251 11.28 3.58 18.45
C LYS A 251 11.76 3.83 19.88
N ALA A 252 10.84 3.99 20.83
CA ALA A 252 11.17 4.16 22.24
C ALA A 252 11.91 2.93 22.79
N ARG A 253 11.44 1.70 22.47
CA ARG A 253 12.14 0.47 22.84
C ARG A 253 13.57 0.43 22.30
N ALA A 254 13.75 0.73 21.01
CA ALA A 254 15.07 0.73 20.38
C ALA A 254 16.01 1.74 21.04
N GLY A 255 15.53 2.96 21.31
CA GLY A 255 16.32 3.99 22.00
C GLY A 255 16.70 3.60 23.44
N LEU A 256 15.78 3.00 24.18
CA LEU A 256 16.03 2.52 25.55
C LEU A 256 17.07 1.38 25.58
N LEU A 257 16.95 0.41 24.66
CA LEU A 257 17.96 -0.66 24.54
C LEU A 257 19.33 -0.11 24.20
N GLN A 258 19.40 0.88 23.33
CA GLN A 258 20.65 1.55 23.01
C GLN A 258 21.26 2.29 24.22
N GLN A 259 20.43 2.95 25.03
CA GLN A 259 20.91 3.68 26.22
C GLN A 259 21.29 2.77 27.39
N LEU A 260 20.65 1.60 27.51
CA LEU A 260 20.88 0.68 28.61
C LEU A 260 22.06 -0.28 28.37
N PHE A 261 22.39 -0.58 27.10
CA PHE A 261 23.32 -1.65 26.78
C PHE A 261 24.46 -1.23 25.82
N ILE A 262 24.53 0.00 25.41
CA ILE A 262 25.60 0.58 24.58
C ILE A 262 26.12 1.88 25.22
#